data_2522c95187ceba3508b148f9a1ac3866
#
_entry.id   2522c95187ceba3508b148f9a1ac3866
#
_cell.length_a   1.000
_cell.length_b   1.000
_cell.length_c   1.000
_cell.angle_alpha   90.00
_cell.angle_beta   90.00
_cell.angle_gamma   90.00
#
_symmetry.space_group_name_H-M   'P 1'
#
loop_
_entity.id
_entity.type
_entity.pdbx_description
1 polymer ?
#
loop_
_entity_poly.entity_id
_entity_poly.type
_entity_poly.pdbx_seq_one_letter_code
_entity_poly.pdbx_strand_id
1 'polypeptide(L)'
;MANTKSAIKAARKSLRNASRNQAVKTRLKSLAKAVAKAAAGTDAEAARAAAIAYSSALDRAVKSHVIHRNSASNHKSQWAKLIFAKK
;
A
#
# COMPACT_ATOMS: atom_id res chain seq x y z
N MET A 1 31.09 -21.27 -15.74
CA MET A 1 30.68 -20.32 -15.26
C MET A 1 29.32 -20.18 -15.03
N ALA A 2 29.10 -19.75 -14.06
CA ALA A 2 27.79 -19.77 -13.68
C ALA A 2 26.92 -18.74 -14.21
N ASN A 3 27.41 -17.90 -15.01
CA ASN A 3 26.62 -16.94 -15.51
C ASN A 3 25.77 -17.32 -16.53
N THR A 4 24.86 -18.01 -16.26
CA THR A 4 24.02 -18.66 -17.16
C THR A 4 22.82 -17.83 -17.49
N LYS A 5 22.07 -18.29 -18.43
CA LYS A 5 20.80 -17.69 -18.78
C LYS A 5 19.88 -17.60 -17.60
N SER A 6 19.94 -18.56 -16.68
CA SER A 6 19.07 -18.52 -15.51
C SER A 6 19.46 -17.38 -14.56
N ALA A 7 20.74 -17.05 -14.42
CA ALA A 7 21.15 -15.93 -13.60
C ALA A 7 20.69 -14.59 -14.21
N ILE A 8 20.78 -14.47 -15.53
CA ILE A 8 20.32 -13.28 -16.22
C ILE A 8 18.80 -13.14 -16.09
N LYS A 9 18.10 -14.25 -16.23
CA LYS A 9 16.65 -14.27 -16.10
C LYS A 9 16.22 -13.87 -14.69
N ALA A 10 16.92 -14.38 -13.68
CA ALA A 10 16.63 -14.02 -12.28
C ALA A 10 16.87 -12.53 -12.02
N ALA A 11 17.93 -11.98 -12.59
CA ALA A 11 18.21 -10.55 -12.45
C ALA A 11 17.12 -9.70 -13.10
N ARG A 12 16.65 -10.07 -14.28
CA ARG A 12 15.58 -9.36 -14.95
C ARG A 12 14.28 -9.43 -14.14
N LYS A 13 13.97 -10.61 -13.60
CA LYS A 13 12.79 -10.78 -12.77
C LYS A 13 12.88 -9.91 -11.52
N SER A 14 14.05 -9.86 -10.91
CA SER A 14 14.29 -9.06 -9.73
C SER A 14 14.08 -7.57 -10.01
N LEU A 15 14.57 -7.07 -11.15
CA LEU A 15 14.36 -5.69 -11.53
C LEU A 15 12.90 -5.37 -11.77
N ARG A 16 12.16 -6.26 -12.41
CA ARG A 16 10.73 -6.06 -12.63
C ARG A 16 9.97 -6.05 -11.32
N ASN A 17 10.31 -6.95 -10.40
CA ASN A 17 9.67 -7.01 -9.10
C ASN A 17 9.98 -5.75 -8.29
N ALA A 18 11.21 -5.26 -8.33
CA ALA A 18 11.59 -4.04 -7.62
C ALA A 18 10.80 -2.84 -8.13
N SER A 19 10.67 -2.74 -9.46
CA SER A 19 9.91 -1.66 -10.08
C SER A 19 8.43 -1.72 -9.67
N ARG A 20 7.84 -2.91 -9.71
CA ARG A 20 6.46 -3.11 -9.30
C ARG A 20 6.26 -2.79 -7.82
N ASN A 21 7.19 -3.24 -6.98
CA ASN A 21 7.10 -3.00 -5.55
C ASN A 21 7.22 -1.51 -5.26
N GLN A 22 8.09 -0.82 -5.96
CA GLN A 22 8.24 0.61 -5.78
C GLN A 22 6.97 1.36 -6.20
N ALA A 23 6.34 0.95 -7.29
CA ALA A 23 5.10 1.54 -7.74
C ALA A 23 4.00 1.36 -6.69
N VAL A 24 3.88 0.17 -6.09
CA VAL A 24 2.91 -0.10 -5.05
C VAL A 24 3.19 0.76 -3.83
N LYS A 25 4.45 0.84 -3.40
CA LYS A 25 4.82 1.66 -2.24
C LYS A 25 4.53 3.14 -2.47
N THR A 26 4.80 3.63 -3.68
CA THR A 26 4.52 5.01 -4.04
C THR A 26 3.02 5.29 -3.97
N ARG A 27 2.23 4.35 -4.49
CA ARG A 27 0.77 4.47 -4.44
C ARG A 27 0.27 4.49 -3.00
N LEU A 28 0.83 3.63 -2.14
CA LEU A 28 0.46 3.60 -0.73
C LEU A 28 0.80 4.92 -0.04
N LYS A 29 1.93 5.52 -0.35
CA LYS A 29 2.29 6.81 0.20
C LYS A 29 1.32 7.90 -0.25
N SER A 30 0.93 7.88 -1.52
CA SER A 30 -0.02 8.84 -2.05
C SER A 30 -1.38 8.69 -1.36
N LEU A 31 -1.83 7.46 -1.17
CA LEU A 31 -3.10 7.20 -0.51
C LEU A 31 -3.04 7.60 0.97
N ALA A 32 -1.92 7.35 1.63
CA ALA A 32 -1.74 7.75 3.02
C ALA A 32 -1.81 9.26 3.17
N LYS A 33 -1.20 10.01 2.23
CA LYS A 33 -1.28 11.46 2.25
C LYS A 33 -2.72 11.92 2.00
N ALA A 34 -3.42 11.26 1.10
CA ALA A 34 -4.81 11.59 0.81
C ALA A 34 -5.70 11.39 2.04
N VAL A 35 -5.49 10.29 2.77
CA VAL A 35 -6.24 10.02 3.99
C VAL A 35 -5.93 11.10 5.04
N ALA A 36 -4.66 11.41 5.24
CA ALA A 36 -4.25 12.40 6.22
C ALA A 36 -4.84 13.78 5.89
N LYS A 37 -4.81 14.15 4.62
CA LYS A 37 -5.37 15.42 4.18
C LYS A 37 -6.89 15.45 4.37
N ALA A 38 -7.56 14.36 4.01
CA ALA A 38 -9.01 14.27 4.17
C ALA A 38 -9.41 14.26 5.65
N ALA A 39 -8.61 13.59 6.48
CA ALA A 39 -8.88 13.53 7.92
C ALA A 39 -8.71 14.89 8.58
N ALA A 40 -7.81 15.71 8.06
CA ALA A 40 -7.61 17.05 8.58
C ALA A 40 -8.71 18.01 8.10
N GLY A 41 -9.45 17.61 7.07
CA GLY A 41 -10.53 18.44 6.56
C GLY A 41 -11.81 18.26 7.33
N THR A 42 -12.88 18.90 6.86
CA THR A 42 -14.15 18.85 7.55
C THR A 42 -15.09 17.79 6.98
N ASP A 43 -14.75 17.20 5.83
CA ASP A 43 -15.62 16.23 5.18
C ASP A 43 -15.32 14.82 5.68
N ALA A 44 -16.14 14.33 6.57
CA ALA A 44 -15.98 12.99 7.13
C ALA A 44 -16.19 11.88 6.11
N GLU A 45 -17.07 12.10 5.13
CA GLU A 45 -17.31 11.10 4.10
C GLU A 45 -16.09 10.95 3.20
N ALA A 46 -15.46 12.05 2.83
CA ALA A 46 -14.26 12.00 2.01
C ALA A 46 -13.13 11.30 2.77
N ALA A 47 -13.01 11.57 4.07
CA ALA A 47 -11.99 10.94 4.90
C ALA A 47 -12.23 9.43 4.99
N ARG A 48 -13.48 9.04 5.16
CA ARG A 48 -13.84 7.62 5.24
C ARG A 48 -13.55 6.92 3.92
N ALA A 49 -13.95 7.52 2.81
CA ALA A 49 -13.71 6.94 1.50
C ALA A 49 -12.21 6.78 1.23
N ALA A 50 -11.41 7.78 1.58
CA ALA A 50 -9.98 7.72 1.43
C ALA A 50 -9.36 6.62 2.29
N ALA A 51 -9.84 6.49 3.53
CA ALA A 51 -9.35 5.46 4.45
C ALA A 51 -9.69 4.05 3.94
N ILE A 52 -10.88 3.86 3.39
CA ILE A 52 -11.28 2.57 2.82
C ILE A 52 -10.41 2.23 1.62
N ALA A 53 -10.16 3.20 0.74
CA ALA A 53 -9.31 3.00 -0.42
C ALA A 53 -7.89 2.63 0.00
N TYR A 54 -7.36 3.29 1.01
CA TYR A 54 -6.04 3.01 1.54
C TYR A 54 -5.98 1.59 2.14
N SER A 55 -6.99 1.21 2.92
CA SER A 55 -7.08 -0.13 3.49
C SER A 55 -7.09 -1.19 2.41
N SER A 56 -7.86 -1.00 1.35
CA SER A 56 -7.93 -1.94 0.24
C SER A 56 -6.56 -2.07 -0.44
N ALA A 57 -5.88 -0.94 -0.63
CA ALA A 57 -4.55 -0.94 -1.24
C ALA A 57 -3.53 -1.66 -0.36
N LEU A 58 -3.63 -1.49 0.97
CA LEU A 58 -2.75 -2.19 1.91
C LEU A 58 -2.98 -3.71 1.82
N ASP A 59 -4.22 -4.14 1.76
CA ASP A 59 -4.54 -5.56 1.65
C ASP A 59 -3.99 -6.15 0.36
N ARG A 60 -4.09 -5.42 -0.75
CA ARG A 60 -3.53 -5.87 -2.01
C ARG A 60 -2.01 -5.96 -1.95
N ALA A 61 -1.37 -5.01 -1.26
CA ALA A 61 0.07 -5.01 -1.10
C ALA A 61 0.55 -6.20 -0.28
N VAL A 62 -0.21 -6.58 0.74
CA VAL A 62 0.09 -7.79 1.54
C VAL A 62 -0.04 -9.02 0.66
N LYS A 63 -1.09 -9.09 -0.14
CA LYS A 63 -1.32 -10.23 -1.02
C LYS A 63 -0.20 -10.37 -2.04
N SER A 64 0.36 -9.25 -2.50
CA SER A 64 1.47 -9.25 -3.44
C SER A 64 2.82 -9.36 -2.75
N HIS A 65 2.85 -9.51 -1.45
CA HIS A 65 4.07 -9.63 -0.65
C HIS A 65 4.98 -8.39 -0.74
N VAL A 66 4.42 -7.23 -1.01
CA VAL A 66 5.18 -5.97 -1.02
C VAL A 66 5.40 -5.49 0.41
N ILE A 67 4.37 -5.66 1.26
CA ILE A 67 4.49 -5.33 2.68
C ILE A 67 4.02 -6.51 3.50
N HIS A 68 4.47 -6.55 4.74
CA HIS A 68 4.05 -7.60 5.65
C HIS A 68 2.68 -7.27 6.23
N ARG A 69 1.88 -8.28 6.53
CA ARG A 69 0.54 -8.10 7.09
C ARG A 69 0.53 -7.28 8.38
N ASN A 70 1.59 -7.37 9.18
CA ASN A 70 1.68 -6.61 10.43
C ASN A 70 1.78 -5.12 10.13
N SER A 71 2.55 -4.75 9.12
CA SER A 71 2.67 -3.38 8.70
C SER A 71 1.33 -2.85 8.21
N ALA A 72 0.63 -3.65 7.41
CA ALA A 72 -0.70 -3.28 6.91
C ALA A 72 -1.67 -3.10 8.06
N SER A 73 -1.66 -4.00 9.04
CA SER A 73 -2.53 -3.90 10.21
C SER A 73 -2.26 -2.63 11.00
N ASN A 74 -0.99 -2.27 11.17
CA ASN A 74 -0.62 -1.07 11.89
C ASN A 74 -1.14 0.17 11.17
N HIS A 75 -0.96 0.24 9.86
CA HIS A 75 -1.43 1.37 9.08
C HIS A 75 -2.97 1.44 9.06
N LYS A 76 -3.62 0.30 8.95
CA LYS A 76 -5.08 0.24 8.96
C LYS A 76 -5.63 0.73 10.30
N SER A 77 -4.97 0.34 11.39
CA SER A 77 -5.45 0.71 12.71
C SER A 77 -5.37 2.22 12.96
N GLN A 78 -4.43 2.91 12.31
CA GLN A 78 -4.35 4.36 12.44
C GLN A 78 -5.61 5.04 11.92
N TRP A 79 -6.27 4.44 10.92
CA TRP A 79 -7.44 5.04 10.29
C TRP A 79 -8.73 4.27 10.54
N ALA A 80 -8.67 3.27 11.42
CA ALA A 80 -9.83 2.43 11.71
C ALA A 80 -11.01 3.24 12.21
N LYS A 81 -10.75 4.25 12.99
CA LYS A 81 -11.83 5.10 13.52
C LYS A 81 -12.60 5.77 12.38
N LEU A 82 -11.90 6.18 11.32
CA LEU A 82 -12.56 6.79 10.19
C LEU A 82 -13.40 5.80 9.42
N ILE A 83 -12.88 4.59 9.25
CA ILE A 83 -13.57 3.55 8.50
C ILE A 83 -14.83 3.11 9.22
N PHE A 84 -14.75 2.94 10.53
CA PHE A 84 -15.86 2.45 11.30
C PHE A 84 -16.67 3.55 12.00
N ALA A 85 -16.37 4.83 11.76
CA ALA A 85 -17.09 5.93 12.34
C ALA A 85 -18.51 5.92 11.81
N LYS A 86 -19.42 6.07 12.72
CA LYS A 86 -20.77 6.18 12.31
C LYS A 86 -21.13 7.58 12.30
N LYS A 87 -21.15 8.06 11.80
CA LYS A 87 -21.37 9.35 11.79
C LYS A 87 -21.86 9.85 12.23
#